data_687a785d67638683578b4bc408a84cea
#
_entry.id   687a785d67638683578b4bc408a84cea
#
_cell.length_a   1.000
_cell.length_b   1.000
_cell.length_c   1.000
_cell.angle_alpha   90.00
_cell.angle_beta   90.00
_cell.angle_gamma   90.00
#
_symmetry.space_group_name_H-M   'P 1'
#
loop_
_entity.id
_entity.type
_entity.pdbx_description
1 polymer ?
#
loop_
_entity_poly.entity_id
_entity_poly.type
_entity_poly.pdbx_seq_one_letter_code
_entity_poly.pdbx_strand_id
1 'polypeptide(L)'
;MEKLEAPFSSQKEELAFLKERIANIERQFQSETKKEADTETQKEIIKNELLNYSSLKPEDAFAKGTVIPERIRDEIVLELRPEAHDEKMAELISIAMEKGILNAIDIAQKLEDDHVNDDFHRFLIEYLRSGYSVNGLKESLPIFNELKRTLFSITIPEREDSENKDDEKKLVS
;
A
#
# COMPACT_ATOMS: atom_id res chain seq x y z
N MET A 1 20.64 1.55 3.88
CA MET A 1 19.37 1.32 3.17
C MET A 1 19.70 0.95 1.75
N GLU A 2 19.33 -0.24 1.36
CA GLU A 2 19.45 -0.68 -0.02
C GLU A 2 18.44 0.13 -0.84
N LYS A 3 18.94 0.86 -1.82
CA LYS A 3 18.11 1.69 -2.69
C LYS A 3 17.27 0.75 -3.54
N LEU A 4 15.96 0.92 -3.55
CA LEU A 4 15.09 0.21 -4.49
C LEU A 4 15.60 0.45 -5.91
N GLU A 5 16.01 -0.62 -6.61
CA GLU A 5 16.60 -0.51 -7.95
C GLU A 5 15.58 -0.05 -9.00
N ALA A 6 14.29 -0.30 -8.75
CA ALA A 6 13.20 0.16 -9.60
C ALA A 6 11.92 0.38 -8.76
N PRO A 7 11.09 1.39 -9.11
CA PRO A 7 9.81 1.59 -8.44
C PRO A 7 8.82 0.48 -8.81
N PHE A 8 7.98 0.09 -7.85
CA PHE A 8 6.94 -0.92 -8.07
C PHE A 8 5.86 -0.39 -9.01
N SER A 9 5.50 -1.18 -10.00
CA SER A 9 4.41 -0.88 -10.93
C SER A 9 3.05 -1.37 -10.42
N SER A 10 3.04 -2.19 -9.38
CA SER A 10 1.82 -2.76 -8.80
C SER A 10 2.02 -3.20 -7.35
N GLN A 11 0.91 -3.32 -6.62
CA GLN A 11 0.89 -3.90 -5.27
C GLN A 11 1.38 -5.36 -5.24
N LYS A 12 1.27 -6.09 -6.36
CA LYS A 12 1.76 -7.48 -6.46
C LYS A 12 3.29 -7.53 -6.45
N GLU A 13 3.94 -6.58 -7.12
CA GLU A 13 5.40 -6.46 -7.13
C GLU A 13 5.91 -6.07 -5.74
N GLU A 14 5.25 -5.11 -5.08
CA GLU A 14 5.52 -4.75 -3.69
C GLU A 14 5.43 -5.96 -2.76
N LEU A 15 4.32 -6.71 -2.84
CA LEU A 15 4.11 -7.89 -2.01
C LEU A 15 5.16 -8.98 -2.27
N ALA A 16 5.51 -9.21 -3.53
CA ALA A 16 6.55 -10.16 -3.90
C ALA A 16 7.91 -9.75 -3.33
N PHE A 17 8.24 -8.47 -3.42
CA PHE A 17 9.46 -7.90 -2.84
C PHE A 17 9.53 -8.09 -1.32
N LEU A 18 8.46 -7.74 -0.59
CA LEU A 18 8.43 -7.91 0.86
C LEU A 18 8.58 -9.38 1.27
N LYS A 19 7.89 -10.29 0.58
CA LYS A 19 8.00 -11.74 0.83
C LYS A 19 9.41 -12.26 0.56
N GLU A 20 10.04 -11.81 -0.50
CA GLU A 20 11.43 -12.20 -0.82
C GLU A 20 12.41 -11.69 0.24
N ARG A 21 12.26 -10.44 0.69
CA ARG A 21 13.10 -9.89 1.75
C ARG A 21 12.93 -10.65 3.05
N ILE A 22 11.71 -10.91 3.47
CA ILE A 22 11.41 -11.70 4.68
C ILE A 22 12.05 -13.08 4.56
N ALA A 23 11.86 -13.78 3.46
CA ALA A 23 12.45 -15.10 3.22
C ALA A 23 13.99 -15.08 3.23
N ASN A 24 14.61 -13.98 2.76
CA ASN A 24 16.07 -13.81 2.82
C ASN A 24 16.54 -13.66 4.27
N ILE A 25 15.85 -12.86 5.08
CA ILE A 25 16.17 -12.65 6.50
C ILE A 25 16.00 -13.98 7.27
N GLU A 26 14.92 -14.71 7.03
CA GLU A 26 14.70 -16.03 7.65
C GLU A 26 15.82 -17.02 7.29
N ARG A 27 16.27 -17.05 6.04
CA ARG A 27 17.41 -17.88 5.60
C ARG A 27 18.72 -17.50 6.28
N GLN A 28 18.98 -16.20 6.45
CA GLN A 28 20.15 -15.71 7.17
C GLN A 28 20.07 -16.15 8.64
N PHE A 29 18.95 -15.95 9.31
CA PHE A 29 18.72 -16.39 10.68
C PHE A 29 18.97 -17.91 10.83
N GLN A 30 18.44 -18.72 9.92
CA GLN A 30 18.64 -20.17 9.91
C GLN A 30 20.12 -20.53 9.71
N SER A 31 20.84 -19.82 8.86
CA SER A 31 22.26 -20.07 8.62
C SER A 31 23.13 -19.76 9.83
N GLU A 32 22.78 -18.71 10.58
CA GLU A 32 23.52 -18.25 11.76
C GLU A 32 23.21 -19.09 13.00
N THR A 33 21.94 -19.39 13.22
CA THR A 33 21.47 -20.09 14.44
C THR A 33 21.41 -21.61 14.26
N LYS A 34 21.43 -22.12 13.03
CA LYS A 34 21.18 -23.53 12.66
C LYS A 34 19.82 -24.04 13.14
N LYS A 35 18.87 -23.13 13.36
CA LYS A 35 17.50 -23.42 13.77
C LYS A 35 16.54 -22.72 12.81
N GLU A 36 15.41 -23.37 12.56
CA GLU A 36 14.30 -22.72 11.87
C GLU A 36 13.70 -21.64 12.79
N ALA A 37 13.24 -20.54 12.19
CA ALA A 37 12.55 -19.50 12.92
C ALA A 37 11.20 -20.05 13.41
N ASP A 38 10.96 -19.99 14.72
CA ASP A 38 9.64 -20.27 15.29
C ASP A 38 8.65 -19.15 14.96
N THR A 39 7.38 -19.36 15.28
CA THR A 39 6.30 -18.41 14.95
C THR A 39 6.56 -17.00 15.50
N GLU A 40 7.10 -16.89 16.71
CA GLU A 40 7.38 -15.59 17.33
C GLU A 40 8.56 -14.89 16.65
N THR A 41 9.62 -15.64 16.36
CA THR A 41 10.78 -15.13 15.61
C THR A 41 10.37 -14.67 14.21
N GLN A 42 9.50 -15.42 13.52
CA GLN A 42 8.96 -15.02 12.22
C GLN A 42 8.18 -13.70 12.32
N LYS A 43 7.30 -13.55 13.30
CA LYS A 43 6.56 -12.31 13.53
C LYS A 43 7.49 -11.13 13.80
N GLU A 44 8.55 -11.33 14.56
CA GLU A 44 9.52 -10.29 14.86
C GLU A 44 10.32 -9.88 13.62
N ILE A 45 10.74 -10.83 12.80
CA ILE A 45 11.38 -10.55 11.51
C ILE A 45 10.46 -9.71 10.63
N ILE A 46 9.20 -10.12 10.47
CA ILE A 46 8.21 -9.40 9.65
C ILE A 46 7.94 -8.01 10.21
N LYS A 47 7.78 -7.88 11.52
CA LYS A 47 7.58 -6.59 12.20
C LYS A 47 8.73 -5.63 11.92
N ASN A 48 9.96 -6.09 12.07
CA ASN A 48 11.14 -5.27 11.83
C ASN A 48 11.26 -4.86 10.36
N GLU A 49 10.96 -5.76 9.44
CA GLU A 49 10.94 -5.44 8.01
C GLU A 49 9.86 -4.43 7.66
N LEU A 50 8.65 -4.56 8.21
CA LEU A 50 7.57 -3.58 8.02
C LEU A 50 7.95 -2.19 8.58
N LEU A 51 8.59 -2.14 9.76
CA LEU A 51 9.07 -0.88 10.33
C LEU A 51 10.12 -0.21 9.44
N ASN A 52 11.06 -0.98 8.90
CA ASN A 52 12.04 -0.48 7.94
C ASN A 52 11.36 0.00 6.66
N TYR A 53 10.40 -0.76 6.17
CA TYR A 53 9.67 -0.45 4.94
C TYR A 53 8.78 0.79 5.09
N SER A 54 8.13 0.96 6.23
CA SER A 54 7.29 2.14 6.55
C SER A 54 8.05 3.46 6.62
N SER A 55 9.38 3.42 6.69
CA SER A 55 10.22 4.62 6.61
C SER A 55 10.38 5.17 5.19
N LEU A 56 10.02 4.39 4.18
CA LEU A 56 10.02 4.82 2.79
C LEU A 56 8.78 5.68 2.50
N LYS A 57 8.92 6.60 1.56
CA LYS A 57 7.77 7.34 1.05
C LYS A 57 7.15 6.58 -0.13
N PRO A 58 5.81 6.56 -0.25
CA PRO A 58 5.16 5.92 -1.40
C PRO A 58 5.69 6.44 -2.74
N GLU A 59 6.02 7.72 -2.83
CA GLU A 59 6.56 8.37 -4.04
C GLU A 59 7.93 7.81 -4.46
N ASP A 60 8.71 7.31 -3.51
CA ASP A 60 10.03 6.74 -3.76
C ASP A 60 9.98 5.24 -4.10
N ALA A 61 8.91 4.57 -3.64
CA ALA A 61 8.74 3.12 -3.78
C ALA A 61 7.91 2.72 -5.01
N PHE A 62 6.95 3.53 -5.41
CA PHE A 62 6.03 3.22 -6.50
C PHE A 62 6.27 4.05 -7.76
N ALA A 63 5.96 3.45 -8.92
CA ALA A 63 5.88 4.16 -10.18
C ALA A 63 4.75 5.19 -10.16
N LYS A 64 4.91 6.26 -10.96
CA LYS A 64 3.85 7.28 -11.16
C LYS A 64 2.57 6.59 -11.63
N GLY A 65 1.47 6.81 -10.92
CA GLY A 65 0.16 6.21 -11.22
C GLY A 65 -0.24 5.08 -10.25
N THR A 66 0.70 4.47 -9.55
CA THR A 66 0.41 3.51 -8.47
C THR A 66 0.36 4.22 -7.10
N VAL A 67 1.12 5.31 -6.97
CA VAL A 67 1.10 6.17 -5.78
C VAL A 67 -0.27 6.85 -5.67
N ILE A 68 -0.87 6.79 -4.49
CA ILE A 68 -2.00 7.65 -4.16
C ILE A 68 -1.46 9.07 -3.96
N PRO A 69 -1.92 10.07 -4.73
CA PRO A 69 -1.46 11.45 -4.57
C PRO A 69 -1.67 11.95 -3.14
N GLU A 70 -0.76 12.76 -2.62
CA GLU A 70 -0.82 13.26 -1.24
C GLU A 70 -2.17 13.90 -0.90
N ARG A 71 -2.69 14.75 -1.81
CA ARG A 71 -4.01 15.36 -1.62
C ARG A 71 -5.13 14.32 -1.41
N ILE A 72 -5.10 13.23 -2.16
CA ILE A 72 -6.10 12.15 -2.04
C ILE A 72 -5.90 11.39 -0.73
N ARG A 73 -4.66 11.15 -0.31
CA ARG A 73 -4.38 10.53 1.00
C ARG A 73 -4.92 11.40 2.14
N ASP A 74 -4.74 12.71 2.07
CA ASP A 74 -5.26 13.64 3.08
C ASP A 74 -6.80 13.69 3.08
N GLU A 75 -7.45 13.62 1.91
CA GLU A 75 -8.91 13.50 1.79
C GLU A 75 -9.39 12.19 2.46
N ILE A 76 -8.75 11.05 2.17
CA ILE A 76 -9.07 9.75 2.80
C ILE A 76 -8.92 9.84 4.33
N VAL A 77 -7.85 10.43 4.83
CA VAL A 77 -7.62 10.62 6.27
C VAL A 77 -8.74 11.44 6.91
N LEU A 78 -9.18 12.53 6.26
CA LEU A 78 -10.27 13.36 6.77
C LEU A 78 -11.60 12.62 6.81
N GLU A 79 -11.88 11.78 5.81
CA GLU A 79 -13.07 10.96 5.77
C GLU A 79 -13.05 9.85 6.84
N LEU A 80 -11.90 9.22 7.05
CA LEU A 80 -11.77 8.13 8.01
C LEU A 80 -11.71 8.59 9.47
N ARG A 81 -11.28 9.81 9.76
CA ARG A 81 -11.15 10.28 11.16
C ARG A 81 -12.40 10.09 12.02
N PRO A 82 -13.61 10.44 11.56
CA PRO A 82 -14.83 10.26 12.35
C PRO A 82 -15.34 8.82 12.39
N GLU A 83 -14.84 7.94 11.53
CA GLU A 83 -15.33 6.58 11.40
C GLU A 83 -14.95 5.71 12.61
N ALA A 84 -15.73 4.65 12.84
CA ALA A 84 -15.43 3.67 13.87
C ALA A 84 -14.16 2.86 13.51
N HIS A 85 -13.56 2.22 14.51
CA HIS A 85 -12.34 1.44 14.36
C HIS A 85 -12.44 0.39 13.24
N ASP A 86 -13.55 -0.35 13.18
CA ASP A 86 -13.72 -1.44 12.21
C ASP A 86 -13.80 -0.91 10.76
N GLU A 87 -14.45 0.24 10.55
CA GLU A 87 -14.50 0.92 9.25
C GLU A 87 -13.13 1.41 8.83
N LYS A 88 -12.36 2.02 9.73
CA LYS A 88 -10.97 2.43 9.48
C LYS A 88 -10.11 1.25 9.08
N MET A 89 -10.20 0.14 9.82
CA MET A 89 -9.45 -1.08 9.53
C MET A 89 -9.83 -1.67 8.17
N ALA A 90 -11.12 -1.74 7.86
CA ALA A 90 -11.62 -2.27 6.59
C ALA A 90 -11.07 -1.46 5.40
N GLU A 91 -11.06 -0.13 5.50
CA GLU A 91 -10.56 0.75 4.45
C GLU A 91 -9.04 0.62 4.29
N LEU A 92 -8.27 0.62 5.38
CA LEU A 92 -6.82 0.43 5.32
C LEU A 92 -6.43 -0.91 4.68
N ILE A 93 -7.16 -1.99 5.01
CA ILE A 93 -6.96 -3.29 4.38
C ILE A 93 -7.29 -3.23 2.88
N SER A 94 -8.38 -2.56 2.50
CA SER A 94 -8.75 -2.37 1.10
C SER A 94 -7.65 -1.65 0.32
N ILE A 95 -7.15 -0.55 0.86
CA ILE A 95 -6.07 0.23 0.24
C ILE A 95 -4.80 -0.62 0.11
N ALA A 96 -4.42 -1.36 1.16
CA ALA A 96 -3.25 -2.23 1.11
C ALA A 96 -3.35 -3.27 -0.02
N MET A 97 -4.55 -3.85 -0.23
CA MET A 97 -4.77 -4.88 -1.24
C MET A 97 -4.89 -4.33 -2.67
N GLU A 98 -5.33 -3.10 -2.85
CA GLU A 98 -5.59 -2.51 -4.17
C GLU A 98 -4.50 -1.53 -4.62
N LYS A 99 -3.93 -0.79 -3.68
CA LYS A 99 -2.97 0.29 -3.93
C LYS A 99 -1.58 0.05 -3.33
N GLY A 100 -1.45 -1.00 -2.54
CA GLY A 100 -0.19 -1.38 -1.92
C GLY A 100 -0.10 -1.07 -0.43
N ILE A 101 0.71 -1.86 0.24
CA ILE A 101 0.90 -1.84 1.70
C ILE A 101 1.46 -0.49 2.16
N LEU A 102 2.43 0.08 1.44
CA LEU A 102 3.06 1.33 1.82
C LEU A 102 2.10 2.53 1.75
N ASN A 103 1.23 2.58 0.74
CA ASN A 103 0.18 3.60 0.67
C ASN A 103 -0.78 3.51 1.88
N ALA A 104 -1.16 2.29 2.28
CA ALA A 104 -2.02 2.08 3.44
C ALA A 104 -1.34 2.43 4.76
N ILE A 105 -0.06 2.09 4.93
CA ILE A 105 0.73 2.46 6.11
C ILE A 105 0.85 3.99 6.24
N ASP A 106 1.12 4.70 5.15
CA ASP A 106 1.21 6.17 5.16
C ASP A 106 -0.12 6.81 5.62
N ILE A 107 -1.25 6.30 5.13
CA ILE A 107 -2.59 6.75 5.57
C ILE A 107 -2.84 6.41 7.04
N ALA A 108 -2.50 5.18 7.48
CA ALA A 108 -2.67 4.77 8.88
C ALA A 108 -1.87 5.66 9.84
N GLN A 109 -0.63 6.02 9.48
CA GLN A 109 0.19 6.94 10.26
C GLN A 109 -0.41 8.35 10.32
N LYS A 110 -0.97 8.84 9.22
CA LYS A 110 -1.63 10.17 9.14
C LYS A 110 -2.96 10.24 9.89
N LEU A 111 -3.60 9.11 10.18
CA LEU A 111 -4.81 9.06 11.01
C LEU A 111 -4.54 9.47 12.45
N GLU A 112 -3.30 9.33 12.93
CA GLU A 112 -2.89 9.63 14.31
C GLU A 112 -3.73 8.87 15.35
N ASP A 113 -4.14 7.63 15.01
CA ASP A 113 -4.91 6.73 15.85
C ASP A 113 -4.06 5.50 16.17
N ASP A 114 -3.46 5.49 17.35
CA ASP A 114 -2.49 4.48 17.77
C ASP A 114 -3.10 3.07 17.78
N HIS A 115 -4.38 2.93 18.16
CA HIS A 115 -5.05 1.63 18.21
C HIS A 115 -5.27 1.07 16.79
N VAL A 116 -5.73 1.91 15.88
CA VAL A 116 -5.90 1.52 14.46
C VAL A 116 -4.55 1.16 13.85
N ASN A 117 -3.53 1.96 14.12
CA ASN A 117 -2.19 1.74 13.58
C ASN A 117 -1.58 0.43 14.09
N ASP A 118 -1.69 0.14 15.39
CA ASP A 118 -1.19 -1.10 15.99
C ASP A 118 -1.93 -2.33 15.45
N ASP A 119 -3.25 -2.28 15.36
CA ASP A 119 -4.05 -3.39 14.86
C ASP A 119 -3.83 -3.61 13.36
N PHE A 120 -3.64 -2.54 12.59
CA PHE A 120 -3.30 -2.64 11.18
C PHE A 120 -1.91 -3.27 10.97
N HIS A 121 -0.90 -2.89 11.76
CA HIS A 121 0.41 -3.53 11.70
C HIS A 121 0.34 -5.01 12.09
N ARG A 122 -0.42 -5.35 13.13
CA ARG A 122 -0.65 -6.74 13.53
C ARG A 122 -1.32 -7.55 12.42
N PHE A 123 -2.31 -6.98 11.75
CA PHE A 123 -2.92 -7.58 10.57
C PHE A 123 -1.89 -7.84 9.46
N LEU A 124 -1.06 -6.85 9.12
CA LEU A 124 -0.03 -6.99 8.09
C LEU A 124 1.00 -8.09 8.41
N ILE A 125 1.40 -8.20 9.67
CA ILE A 125 2.32 -9.28 10.13
C ILE A 125 1.70 -10.66 9.87
N GLU A 126 0.45 -10.87 10.26
CA GLU A 126 -0.23 -12.14 10.04
C GLU A 126 -0.48 -12.41 8.55
N TYR A 127 -0.81 -11.37 7.79
CA TYR A 127 -0.99 -11.47 6.33
C TYR A 127 0.30 -11.88 5.62
N LEU A 128 1.43 -11.28 5.93
CA LEU A 128 2.72 -11.62 5.33
C LEU A 128 3.22 -12.99 5.78
N ARG A 129 2.96 -13.39 7.04
CA ARG A 129 3.37 -14.68 7.59
C ARG A 129 2.57 -15.84 6.99
N SER A 130 1.26 -15.74 6.96
CA SER A 130 0.37 -16.84 6.57
C SER A 130 0.15 -16.97 5.08
N GLY A 131 0.47 -15.93 4.31
CA GLY A 131 0.24 -15.92 2.87
C GLY A 131 -1.23 -15.97 2.48
N TYR A 132 -2.12 -15.40 3.31
CA TYR A 132 -3.56 -15.38 3.02
C TYR A 132 -3.83 -14.86 1.62
N SER A 133 -4.57 -15.64 0.84
CA SER A 133 -5.13 -15.14 -0.39
C SER A 133 -6.25 -14.15 -0.05
N VAL A 134 -6.23 -13.02 -0.72
CA VAL A 134 -7.22 -11.92 -0.60
C VAL A 134 -8.67 -12.39 -0.77
N ASN A 135 -8.88 -13.58 -1.37
CA ASN A 135 -10.19 -14.15 -1.64
C ASN A 135 -11.01 -14.47 -0.37
N GLY A 136 -10.37 -14.83 0.73
CA GLY A 136 -11.07 -15.09 1.99
C GLY A 136 -11.52 -13.83 2.74
N LEU A 137 -10.85 -12.70 2.53
CA LEU A 137 -11.25 -11.41 3.15
C LEU A 137 -12.39 -10.73 2.40
N LYS A 138 -12.48 -10.92 1.08
CA LYS A 138 -13.56 -10.33 0.25
C LYS A 138 -14.96 -10.81 0.63
N GLU A 139 -15.06 -12.02 1.17
CA GLU A 139 -16.35 -12.61 1.55
C GLU A 139 -16.82 -12.20 2.96
N SER A 140 -15.91 -11.75 3.81
CA SER A 140 -16.21 -11.41 5.21
C SER A 140 -16.53 -9.93 5.46
N LEU A 141 -16.36 -9.05 4.47
CA LEU A 141 -16.60 -7.61 4.59
C LEU A 141 -17.72 -7.14 3.63
N PRO A 142 -19.01 -7.14 4.08
CA PRO A 142 -20.13 -6.67 3.26
C PRO A 142 -20.01 -5.21 2.82
N ILE A 143 -19.26 -4.40 3.55
CA ILE A 143 -19.04 -2.97 3.34
C ILE A 143 -18.09 -2.70 2.17
N PHE A 144 -17.23 -3.66 1.83
CA PHE A 144 -16.20 -3.55 0.79
C PHE A 144 -16.72 -3.16 -0.60
N ASN A 145 -17.92 -3.62 -0.95
CA ASN A 145 -18.50 -3.35 -2.27
C ASN A 145 -19.16 -1.97 -2.40
N GLU A 146 -19.53 -1.35 -1.30
CA GLU A 146 -20.20 -0.05 -1.28
C GLU A 146 -19.20 1.10 -1.25
N LEU A 147 -18.13 0.97 -0.47
CA LEU A 147 -16.98 1.88 -0.44
C LEU A 147 -16.23 1.91 -1.78
N LYS A 148 -16.13 0.77 -2.45
CA LYS A 148 -15.55 0.66 -3.79
C LYS A 148 -16.23 1.56 -4.83
N ARG A 149 -17.53 1.79 -4.71
CA ARG A 149 -18.28 2.67 -5.61
C ARG A 149 -18.01 4.15 -5.35
N THR A 150 -17.73 4.55 -4.13
CA THR A 150 -17.56 5.95 -3.75
C THR A 150 -16.13 6.45 -4.01
N LEU A 151 -15.12 5.67 -3.63
CA LEU A 151 -13.71 6.08 -3.73
C LEU A 151 -13.10 5.90 -5.13
N PHE A 152 -13.57 4.92 -5.91
CA PHE A 152 -13.04 4.66 -7.25
C PHE A 152 -13.88 5.25 -8.38
N SER A 153 -14.97 5.98 -8.06
CA SER A 153 -15.74 6.77 -9.03
C SER A 153 -15.08 8.10 -9.36
N ILE A 154 -13.98 8.46 -8.69
CA ILE A 154 -13.17 9.61 -9.07
C ILE A 154 -12.28 9.17 -10.23
N THR A 155 -12.87 9.12 -11.41
CA THR A 155 -12.14 9.09 -12.68
C THR A 155 -11.30 10.36 -12.70
N ILE A 156 -9.98 10.21 -12.64
CA ILE A 156 -9.06 11.31 -12.95
C ILE A 156 -9.40 11.75 -14.37
N PRO A 157 -9.86 13.00 -14.60
CA PRO A 157 -10.07 13.45 -15.96
C PRO A 157 -8.71 13.42 -16.67
N GLU A 158 -8.59 12.60 -17.69
CA GLU A 158 -7.49 12.71 -18.64
C GLU A 158 -7.45 14.17 -19.10
N ARG A 159 -6.35 14.85 -18.83
CA ARG A 159 -6.07 16.12 -19.49
C ARG A 159 -5.94 15.79 -20.97
N GLU A 160 -6.96 16.15 -21.73
CA GLU A 160 -6.81 16.32 -23.18
C GLU A 160 -5.73 17.38 -23.37
N ASP A 161 -4.55 16.94 -23.76
CA ASP A 161 -3.55 17.81 -24.37
C ASP A 161 -4.18 18.32 -25.67
N SER A 162 -4.76 19.49 -25.58
CA SER A 162 -5.18 20.23 -26.75
C SER A 162 -3.92 20.61 -27.54
N GLU A 163 -3.58 19.75 -28.50
CA GLU A 163 -2.70 20.14 -29.59
C GLU A 163 -3.27 21.36 -30.28
N ASN A 164 -2.71 22.49 -29.92
CA ASN A 164 -2.90 23.74 -30.65
C ASN A 164 -2.11 23.63 -31.96
N LYS A 165 -2.76 23.11 -32.99
CA LYS A 165 -2.33 23.29 -34.40
C LYS A 165 -2.76 24.67 -34.83
N ASP A 166 -1.89 25.63 -34.58
CA ASP A 166 -2.00 26.92 -35.23
C ASP A 166 -1.73 26.81 -36.74
N ASP A 167 -2.75 27.20 -37.45
CA ASP A 167 -2.81 27.42 -38.87
C ASP A 167 -1.71 28.40 -39.36
N GLU A 168 -0.68 27.87 -39.97
CA GLU A 168 0.08 28.59 -40.96
C GLU A 168 -0.61 28.44 -42.32
N LYS A 169 -1.47 29.35 -42.63
CA LYS A 169 -1.93 29.56 -44.03
C LYS A 169 -2.02 30.99 -44.41
N LYS A 170 -1.14 31.34 -45.33
CA LYS A 170 -1.27 32.34 -46.41
C LYS A 170 -1.12 33.82 -46.08
N LEU A 171 -0.01 34.31 -46.54
CA LEU A 171 -0.07 35.48 -47.39
C LEU A 171 1.08 35.43 -48.41
N VAL A 172 0.72 34.89 -49.58
CA VAL A 172 1.42 35.18 -50.82
C VAL A 172 0.60 36.26 -51.53
N SER A 173 1.20 37.38 -51.67
CA SER A 173 0.99 38.28 -52.79
C SER A 173 2.12 39.25 -52.83
#